data_d3f4190a8f38ee286eb31b1cf25a426d
#
_entry.id   d3f4190a8f38ee286eb31b1cf25a426d
#
_cell.length_a   1.000
_cell.length_b   1.000
_cell.length_c   1.000
_cell.angle_alpha   90.00
_cell.angle_beta   90.00
_cell.angle_gamma   90.00
#
_symmetry.space_group_name_H-M   'P 1'
#
loop_
_entity.id
_entity.type
_entity.pdbx_description
1 polymer ?
#
loop_
_entity_poly.entity_id
_entity_poly.type
_entity_poly.pdbx_seq_one_letter_code
_entity_poly.pdbx_strand_id
1 'polypeptide(L)'
;WWNKIILISLVFYIKNNKDNIDELELNDKDIIDIPDEIINNENNKNNIKNFNYKDFYKAFEKIYPNKEKPSKDFLNWFIGFFEGDGSIINFSRANSFGLVITQHRDNVDVLHYIKDNLGYGIITKQGKYIDRYIVQGIDDYYLMLLILNGNLILPYRKKVFKTSLDKFNKWLSTGNSTIRVSYIEYKDYNLLPKLNNHWISGFTDAEGCFTISMLLSKTGTYRHRIKFILSQKHAINLPILSHFLLLFKVGYIEPHSNKDNYSYIISGLKNNKLIYDYFDNYKLITKKDSYNKWKALIKKLEDKEHLLNHEKALELKFETKLINPKKGNGK
;
A
#
# COMPACT_ATOMS: atom_id res chain seq x y z
N TRP A 1 19.89 6.03 11.71
CA TRP A 1 18.67 6.61 11.17
C TRP A 1 17.46 5.74 11.52
N TRP A 2 17.49 4.44 11.24
CA TRP A 2 16.46 3.46 11.63
C TRP A 2 16.16 3.49 13.14
N ASN A 3 17.19 3.57 13.98
CA ASN A 3 17.03 3.68 15.43
C ASN A 3 16.32 4.97 15.88
N LYS A 4 16.42 6.08 15.14
CA LYS A 4 15.67 7.33 15.44
C LYS A 4 14.20 7.24 15.06
N ILE A 5 13.86 6.61 13.92
CA ILE A 5 12.45 6.38 13.54
C ILE A 5 11.79 5.41 14.53
N ILE A 6 12.51 4.34 14.93
CA ILE A 6 12.04 3.42 15.96
C ILE A 6 11.86 4.13 17.30
N LEU A 7 12.80 5.01 17.67
CA LEU A 7 12.73 5.78 18.91
C LEU A 7 11.55 6.77 18.90
N ILE A 8 11.30 7.45 17.80
CA ILE A 8 10.16 8.36 17.63
C ILE A 8 8.85 7.58 17.70
N SER A 9 8.72 6.44 16.99
CA SER A 9 7.54 5.59 17.08
C SER A 9 7.35 4.98 18.47
N LEU A 10 8.43 4.65 19.19
CA LEU A 10 8.38 4.15 20.57
C LEU A 10 7.97 5.25 21.56
N VAL A 11 8.48 6.46 21.40
CA VAL A 11 8.10 7.63 22.21
C VAL A 11 6.63 7.99 22.00
N PHE A 12 6.13 7.92 20.75
CA PHE A 12 4.72 8.11 20.45
C PHE A 12 3.85 6.97 21.03
N TYR A 13 4.28 5.74 20.91
CA TYR A 13 3.61 4.58 21.49
C TYR A 13 3.48 4.70 23.03
N ILE A 14 4.57 5.08 23.70
CA ILE A 14 4.61 5.24 25.16
C ILE A 14 3.75 6.44 25.61
N LYS A 15 3.76 7.55 24.87
CA LYS A 15 3.00 8.77 25.20
C LYS A 15 1.49 8.58 25.06
N ASN A 16 1.07 7.78 24.06
CA ASN A 16 -0.36 7.53 23.78
C ASN A 16 -0.96 6.35 24.56
N ASN A 17 -0.14 5.51 25.20
CA ASN A 17 -0.63 4.38 26.00
C ASN A 17 -0.64 4.65 27.53
N LYS A 18 -0.37 5.88 27.97
CA LYS A 18 -0.39 6.20 29.42
C LYS A 18 -1.78 6.41 30.00
N ASP A 19 -2.78 6.68 29.17
CA ASP A 19 -4.14 6.89 29.64
C ASP A 19 -5.10 5.96 28.90
N ASN A 20 -5.80 5.13 29.65
CA ASN A 20 -6.88 4.26 29.20
C ASN A 20 -7.91 5.07 28.40
N ILE A 21 -8.08 4.72 27.12
CA ILE A 21 -8.84 5.48 26.15
C ILE A 21 -10.32 5.11 26.23
N ASP A 22 -11.01 5.78 27.10
CA ASP A 22 -12.42 6.08 26.93
C ASP A 22 -12.53 7.60 26.69
N GLU A 23 -13.05 7.98 25.51
CA GLU A 23 -13.41 9.35 25.13
C GLU A 23 -12.25 10.34 24.88
N LEU A 24 -11.57 10.25 23.74
CA LEU A 24 -10.81 11.37 23.22
C LEU A 24 -11.48 11.92 21.95
N GLU A 25 -12.24 13.02 22.12
CA GLU A 25 -12.32 14.08 21.12
C GLU A 25 -10.91 14.66 21.00
N LEU A 26 -10.16 14.27 19.97
CA LEU A 26 -8.86 14.84 19.68
C LEU A 26 -9.08 16.32 19.28
N ASN A 27 -8.69 17.22 20.16
CA ASN A 27 -8.71 18.67 19.94
C ASN A 27 -7.65 19.05 18.91
N ASP A 28 -7.76 20.23 18.32
CA ASP A 28 -6.86 20.85 17.30
C ASP A 28 -5.34 20.85 17.65
N LYS A 29 -4.94 20.29 18.80
CA LYS A 29 -3.56 20.18 19.30
C LYS A 29 -2.82 18.90 18.85
N ASP A 30 -3.49 18.01 18.11
CA ASP A 30 -2.90 16.74 17.68
C ASP A 30 -2.17 16.83 16.31
N ILE A 31 -1.98 18.04 15.80
CA ILE A 31 -0.99 18.29 14.75
C ILE A 31 0.37 18.16 15.42
N ILE A 32 1.06 17.06 15.07
CA ILE A 32 2.38 16.77 15.59
C ILE A 32 3.33 17.84 15.07
N ASP A 33 3.74 18.75 15.94
CA ASP A 33 4.82 19.70 15.67
C ASP A 33 6.14 18.91 15.67
N ILE A 34 6.47 18.35 14.50
CA ILE A 34 7.74 17.66 14.31
C ILE A 34 8.80 18.74 14.13
N PRO A 35 9.80 18.83 15.02
CA PRO A 35 10.85 19.83 14.89
C PRO A 35 11.45 19.81 13.48
N ASP A 36 11.53 20.97 12.84
CA ASP A 36 12.09 21.12 11.49
C ASP A 36 13.51 20.58 11.36
N GLU A 37 14.26 20.47 12.44
CA GLU A 37 15.59 19.84 12.50
C GLU A 37 15.56 18.35 12.11
N ILE A 38 14.43 17.64 12.34
CA ILE A 38 14.27 16.24 11.95
C ILE A 38 13.93 16.12 10.46
N ILE A 39 13.20 17.13 9.93
CA ILE A 39 12.76 17.17 8.52
C ILE A 39 13.91 17.68 7.63
N ASN A 40 14.71 18.62 8.10
CA ASN A 40 15.67 19.38 7.32
C ASN A 40 17.14 18.91 7.45
N ASN A 41 17.40 17.73 8.00
CA ASN A 41 18.78 17.21 8.07
C ASN A 41 19.27 16.87 6.66
N GLU A 42 19.93 17.83 5.99
CA GLU A 42 20.40 17.75 4.59
C GLU A 42 21.31 16.56 4.32
N ASN A 43 22.09 16.11 5.31
CA ASN A 43 22.95 14.92 5.20
C ASN A 43 22.15 13.60 5.01
N ASN A 44 20.86 13.57 5.34
CA ASN A 44 20.00 12.42 5.15
C ASN A 44 19.25 12.43 3.80
N LYS A 45 19.05 13.60 3.18
CA LYS A 45 18.40 13.73 1.85
C LYS A 45 19.23 13.07 0.75
N ASN A 46 20.56 13.13 0.86
CA ASN A 46 21.49 12.61 -0.14
C ASN A 46 21.56 11.06 -0.20
N ASN A 47 21.07 10.35 0.82
CA ASN A 47 21.10 8.88 0.90
C ASN A 47 19.77 8.20 0.49
N ILE A 48 18.68 8.95 0.31
CA ILE A 48 17.39 8.37 -0.09
C ILE A 48 17.34 8.31 -1.62
N LYS A 49 17.46 7.11 -2.15
CA LYS A 49 17.37 6.88 -3.60
C LYS A 49 15.94 7.02 -4.12
N ASN A 50 15.83 7.20 -5.43
CA ASN A 50 14.56 7.12 -6.16
C ASN A 50 14.43 5.74 -6.82
N PHE A 51 13.21 5.37 -7.21
CA PHE A 51 12.95 4.19 -8.05
C PHE A 51 13.80 4.23 -9.31
N ASN A 52 14.37 3.07 -9.66
CA ASN A 52 15.25 2.93 -10.83
C ASN A 52 14.89 1.68 -11.63
N TYR A 53 14.41 1.87 -12.84
CA TYR A 53 14.00 0.83 -13.76
C TYR A 53 14.93 0.66 -14.97
N LYS A 54 16.16 1.18 -14.91
CA LYS A 54 17.11 1.16 -16.03
C LYS A 54 17.38 -0.26 -16.52
N ASP A 55 17.67 -1.19 -15.61
CA ASP A 55 17.99 -2.57 -15.98
C ASP A 55 16.75 -3.29 -16.52
N PHE A 56 15.59 -3.04 -15.91
CA PHE A 56 14.31 -3.54 -16.41
C PHE A 56 14.05 -3.08 -17.86
N TYR A 57 14.14 -1.78 -18.15
CA TYR A 57 13.86 -1.27 -19.48
C TYR A 57 14.82 -1.81 -20.52
N LYS A 58 16.12 -1.94 -20.18
CA LYS A 58 17.13 -2.54 -21.07
C LYS A 58 16.81 -4.01 -21.38
N ALA A 59 16.39 -4.78 -20.40
CA ALA A 59 16.01 -6.17 -20.58
C ALA A 59 14.68 -6.31 -21.33
N PHE A 60 13.72 -5.44 -21.03
CA PHE A 60 12.40 -5.43 -21.67
C PHE A 60 12.52 -5.19 -23.18
N GLU A 61 13.32 -4.22 -23.62
CA GLU A 61 13.59 -3.98 -25.05
C GLU A 61 14.20 -5.21 -25.75
N LYS A 62 15.08 -5.93 -25.05
CA LYS A 62 15.73 -7.11 -25.59
C LYS A 62 14.78 -8.31 -25.70
N ILE A 63 13.86 -8.46 -24.74
CA ILE A 63 12.89 -9.55 -24.70
C ILE A 63 11.68 -9.26 -25.58
N TYR A 64 11.21 -8.01 -25.56
CA TYR A 64 10.00 -7.54 -26.24
C TYR A 64 10.27 -6.30 -27.11
N PRO A 65 11.05 -6.41 -28.19
CA PRO A 65 11.50 -5.25 -28.99
C PRO A 65 10.35 -4.45 -29.60
N ASN A 66 9.19 -5.05 -29.81
CA ASN A 66 8.03 -4.43 -30.47
C ASN A 66 6.91 -4.05 -29.49
N LYS A 67 7.12 -4.18 -28.16
CA LYS A 67 6.11 -3.79 -27.17
C LYS A 67 6.42 -2.42 -26.59
N GLU A 68 5.35 -1.67 -26.30
CA GLU A 68 5.47 -0.45 -25.52
C GLU A 68 5.94 -0.75 -24.08
N LYS A 69 6.86 0.10 -23.60
CA LYS A 69 7.40 -0.04 -22.25
C LYS A 69 6.38 0.43 -21.21
N PRO A 70 6.23 -0.28 -20.08
CA PRO A 70 5.46 0.21 -18.94
C PRO A 70 5.94 1.60 -18.51
N SER A 71 5.01 2.51 -18.21
CA SER A 71 5.35 3.84 -17.72
C SER A 71 5.97 3.79 -16.30
N LYS A 72 6.79 4.79 -15.95
CA LYS A 72 7.35 4.89 -14.59
C LYS A 72 6.26 5.06 -13.54
N ASP A 73 5.21 5.78 -13.86
CA ASP A 73 4.11 6.03 -12.94
C ASP A 73 3.34 4.74 -12.63
N PHE A 74 3.07 3.94 -13.66
CA PHE A 74 2.52 2.61 -13.47
C PHE A 74 3.46 1.71 -12.65
N LEU A 75 4.76 1.69 -12.94
CA LEU A 75 5.72 0.87 -12.20
C LEU A 75 5.81 1.28 -10.73
N ASN A 76 5.75 2.58 -10.42
CA ASN A 76 5.72 3.07 -9.04
C ASN A 76 4.45 2.60 -8.32
N TRP A 77 3.28 2.71 -8.97
CA TRP A 77 2.02 2.18 -8.46
C TRP A 77 2.09 0.66 -8.27
N PHE A 78 2.61 -0.05 -9.28
CA PHE A 78 2.73 -1.50 -9.27
C PHE A 78 3.59 -2.02 -8.12
N ILE A 79 4.74 -1.39 -7.83
CA ILE A 79 5.57 -1.75 -6.69
C ILE A 79 4.77 -1.63 -5.39
N GLY A 80 4.08 -0.50 -5.17
CA GLY A 80 3.24 -0.31 -3.98
C GLY A 80 2.16 -1.37 -3.84
N PHE A 81 1.44 -1.65 -4.93
CA PHE A 81 0.40 -2.67 -4.96
C PHE A 81 0.96 -4.08 -4.73
N PHE A 82 2.08 -4.40 -5.35
CA PHE A 82 2.76 -5.68 -5.18
C PHE A 82 3.28 -5.90 -3.76
N GLU A 83 3.77 -4.87 -3.10
CA GLU A 83 4.23 -4.98 -1.71
C GLU A 83 3.10 -5.31 -0.74
N GLY A 84 1.85 -4.94 -1.04
CA GLY A 84 0.66 -5.40 -0.30
C GLY A 84 0.24 -6.82 -0.73
N ASP A 85 -0.23 -6.99 -1.96
CA ASP A 85 -0.97 -8.17 -2.44
C ASP A 85 -0.14 -9.17 -3.25
N GLY A 86 1.10 -8.84 -3.61
CA GLY A 86 1.96 -9.70 -4.42
C GLY A 86 2.60 -10.84 -3.63
N SER A 87 2.89 -11.95 -4.32
CA SER A 87 3.61 -13.09 -3.77
C SER A 87 4.64 -13.61 -4.76
N ILE A 88 5.85 -13.88 -4.26
CA ILE A 88 6.90 -14.55 -5.02
C ILE A 88 6.85 -16.03 -4.64
N ILE A 89 6.65 -16.90 -5.63
CA ILE A 89 6.48 -18.33 -5.43
C ILE A 89 7.71 -19.05 -5.98
N ASN A 90 8.31 -19.87 -5.13
CA ASN A 90 9.34 -20.82 -5.53
C ASN A 90 8.72 -22.20 -5.42
N PHE A 91 8.37 -22.81 -6.54
CA PHE A 91 7.81 -24.16 -6.54
C PHE A 91 8.89 -25.17 -6.21
N SER A 92 8.57 -26.11 -5.32
CA SER A 92 9.48 -27.17 -4.89
C SER A 92 9.79 -28.21 -5.98
N ARG A 93 8.97 -28.29 -7.03
CA ARG A 93 9.21 -29.16 -8.18
C ARG A 93 10.06 -28.47 -9.21
N ALA A 94 11.28 -28.96 -9.38
CA ALA A 94 12.18 -28.69 -10.51
C ALA A 94 12.19 -27.23 -10.99
N ASN A 95 12.78 -26.32 -10.19
CA ASN A 95 13.21 -25.00 -10.66
C ASN A 95 12.11 -24.13 -11.31
N SER A 96 10.87 -24.26 -10.88
CA SER A 96 9.82 -23.38 -11.34
C SER A 96 9.69 -22.14 -10.44
N PHE A 97 9.88 -20.99 -11.05
CA PHE A 97 9.76 -19.68 -10.43
C PHE A 97 8.46 -19.02 -10.86
N GLY A 98 7.86 -18.25 -9.99
CA GLY A 98 6.65 -17.53 -10.33
C GLY A 98 6.38 -16.34 -9.43
N LEU A 99 5.58 -15.44 -9.94
CA LEU A 99 5.02 -14.32 -9.20
C LEU A 99 3.52 -14.36 -9.38
N VAL A 100 2.79 -14.15 -8.29
CA VAL A 100 1.33 -14.23 -8.28
C VAL A 100 0.74 -13.03 -7.54
N ILE A 101 -0.29 -12.45 -8.11
CA ILE A 101 -1.19 -11.51 -7.44
C ILE A 101 -2.58 -12.13 -7.44
N THR A 102 -3.19 -12.25 -6.26
CA THR A 102 -4.49 -12.89 -6.07
C THR A 102 -5.52 -11.85 -5.68
N GLN A 103 -6.66 -11.83 -6.37
CA GLN A 103 -7.76 -10.90 -6.08
C GLN A 103 -9.11 -11.63 -6.03
N HIS A 104 -10.05 -11.06 -5.27
CA HIS A 104 -11.44 -11.45 -5.40
C HIS A 104 -11.95 -11.08 -6.79
N ARG A 105 -12.86 -11.89 -7.37
CA ARG A 105 -13.37 -11.70 -8.74
C ARG A 105 -13.97 -10.32 -8.97
N ASP A 106 -14.60 -9.72 -7.99
CA ASP A 106 -15.14 -8.36 -8.08
C ASP A 106 -14.06 -7.29 -8.28
N ASN A 107 -12.79 -7.64 -8.10
CA ASN A 107 -11.64 -6.77 -8.33
C ASN A 107 -10.75 -7.28 -9.48
N VAL A 108 -11.25 -8.15 -10.36
CA VAL A 108 -10.45 -8.73 -11.45
C VAL A 108 -9.88 -7.66 -12.39
N ASP A 109 -10.55 -6.53 -12.51
CA ASP A 109 -10.13 -5.41 -13.38
C ASP A 109 -8.72 -4.92 -13.05
N VAL A 110 -8.28 -4.94 -11.79
CA VAL A 110 -6.91 -4.59 -11.44
C VAL A 110 -5.89 -5.58 -11.99
N LEU A 111 -6.25 -6.87 -12.07
CA LEU A 111 -5.37 -7.88 -12.67
C LEU A 111 -5.23 -7.66 -14.18
N HIS A 112 -6.33 -7.29 -14.85
CA HIS A 112 -6.29 -6.87 -16.27
C HIS A 112 -5.46 -5.60 -16.44
N TYR A 113 -5.68 -4.58 -15.61
CA TYR A 113 -4.88 -3.36 -15.63
C TYR A 113 -3.38 -3.64 -15.49
N ILE A 114 -2.97 -4.54 -14.58
CA ILE A 114 -1.57 -4.95 -14.41
C ILE A 114 -1.05 -5.66 -15.66
N LYS A 115 -1.80 -6.65 -16.16
CA LYS A 115 -1.42 -7.42 -17.34
C LYS A 115 -1.24 -6.54 -18.58
N ASP A 116 -2.19 -5.63 -18.81
CA ASP A 116 -2.19 -4.77 -20.00
C ASP A 116 -1.02 -3.78 -19.97
N ASN A 117 -0.71 -3.21 -18.81
CA ASN A 117 0.43 -2.30 -18.65
C ASN A 117 1.79 -3.00 -18.67
N LEU A 118 1.92 -4.22 -18.12
CA LEU A 118 3.17 -4.99 -18.20
C LEU A 118 3.37 -5.62 -19.59
N GLY A 119 2.27 -5.97 -20.26
CA GLY A 119 2.29 -6.61 -21.58
C GLY A 119 2.65 -8.10 -21.56
N TYR A 120 2.70 -8.75 -20.38
CA TYR A 120 2.97 -10.18 -20.21
C TYR A 120 2.27 -10.77 -19.00
N GLY A 121 2.43 -12.09 -18.78
CA GLY A 121 1.72 -12.83 -17.73
C GLY A 121 0.31 -13.26 -18.17
N ILE A 122 -0.34 -14.05 -17.33
CA ILE A 122 -1.67 -14.61 -17.59
C ILE A 122 -2.60 -14.39 -16.41
N ILE A 123 -3.91 -14.31 -16.68
CA ILE A 123 -4.93 -14.30 -15.65
C ILE A 123 -5.63 -15.65 -15.66
N THR A 124 -5.74 -16.27 -14.48
CA THR A 124 -6.38 -17.58 -14.30
C THR A 124 -7.41 -17.53 -13.17
N LYS A 125 -8.48 -18.30 -13.34
CA LYS A 125 -9.49 -18.49 -12.29
C LYS A 125 -9.02 -19.51 -11.27
N GLN A 126 -9.20 -19.20 -9.97
CA GLN A 126 -8.99 -20.13 -8.90
C GLN A 126 -10.28 -20.31 -8.09
N GLY A 127 -11.05 -21.34 -8.43
CA GLY A 127 -12.36 -21.56 -7.82
C GLY A 127 -13.40 -20.53 -8.24
N LYS A 128 -14.42 -20.33 -7.39
CA LYS A 128 -15.62 -19.55 -7.77
C LYS A 128 -15.40 -18.02 -7.65
N TYR A 129 -14.58 -17.56 -6.71
CA TYR A 129 -14.53 -16.15 -6.31
C TYR A 129 -13.15 -15.52 -6.44
N ILE A 130 -12.15 -16.24 -6.88
CA ILE A 130 -10.75 -15.82 -6.89
C ILE A 130 -10.21 -15.87 -8.30
N ASP A 131 -9.54 -14.80 -8.70
CA ASP A 131 -8.74 -14.73 -9.91
C ASP A 131 -7.28 -14.39 -9.55
N ARG A 132 -6.34 -14.85 -10.37
CA ARG A 132 -4.91 -14.67 -10.19
C ARG A 132 -4.26 -14.14 -11.45
N TYR A 133 -3.43 -13.13 -11.30
CA TYR A 133 -2.42 -12.78 -12.28
C TYR A 133 -1.15 -13.55 -11.95
N ILE A 134 -0.61 -14.26 -12.94
CA ILE A 134 0.52 -15.18 -12.78
C ILE A 134 1.60 -14.86 -13.81
N VAL A 135 2.85 -14.79 -13.36
CA VAL A 135 4.06 -14.71 -14.19
C VAL A 135 4.91 -15.94 -13.90
N GLN A 136 5.09 -16.81 -14.89
CA GLN A 136 5.83 -18.07 -14.78
C GLN A 136 6.90 -18.27 -15.85
N GLY A 137 6.77 -17.61 -17.01
CA GLY A 137 7.78 -17.64 -18.06
C GLY A 137 9.12 -17.10 -17.56
N ILE A 138 10.22 -17.75 -17.91
CA ILE A 138 11.55 -17.38 -17.40
C ILE A 138 11.94 -15.94 -17.77
N ASP A 139 11.66 -15.52 -19.00
CA ASP A 139 11.91 -14.16 -19.48
C ASP A 139 11.05 -13.15 -18.71
N ASP A 140 9.74 -13.45 -18.53
CA ASP A 140 8.80 -12.61 -17.80
C ASP A 140 9.14 -12.52 -16.31
N TYR A 141 9.50 -13.66 -15.70
CA TYR A 141 9.92 -13.69 -14.31
C TYR A 141 11.22 -12.90 -14.09
N TYR A 142 12.17 -13.00 -15.02
CA TYR A 142 13.38 -12.20 -15.00
C TYR A 142 13.09 -10.69 -15.04
N LEU A 143 12.16 -10.26 -15.90
CA LEU A 143 11.70 -8.87 -15.95
C LEU A 143 11.08 -8.44 -14.63
N MET A 144 10.28 -9.29 -13.99
CA MET A 144 9.70 -8.99 -12.69
C MET A 144 10.77 -8.83 -11.61
N LEU A 145 11.77 -9.70 -11.59
CA LEU A 145 12.90 -9.57 -10.66
C LEU A 145 13.63 -8.24 -10.85
N LEU A 146 13.83 -7.79 -12.09
CA LEU A 146 14.47 -6.49 -12.38
C LEU A 146 13.60 -5.29 -11.97
N ILE A 147 12.27 -5.39 -12.06
CA ILE A 147 11.35 -4.36 -11.54
C ILE A 147 11.51 -4.25 -10.02
N LEU A 148 11.54 -5.37 -9.31
CA LEU A 148 11.56 -5.40 -7.84
C LEU A 148 12.94 -5.08 -7.25
N ASN A 149 14.03 -5.42 -7.96
CA ASN A 149 15.40 -5.32 -7.45
C ASN A 149 15.84 -3.88 -7.20
N GLY A 150 16.00 -3.53 -5.93
CA GLY A 150 16.35 -2.19 -5.48
C GLY A 150 15.17 -1.20 -5.46
N ASN A 151 13.93 -1.65 -5.75
CA ASN A 151 12.73 -0.82 -5.77
C ASN A 151 11.71 -1.16 -4.68
N LEU A 152 11.92 -2.21 -3.88
CA LEU A 152 11.06 -2.53 -2.75
C LEU A 152 11.33 -1.58 -1.58
N ILE A 153 10.27 -1.17 -0.89
CA ILE A 153 10.30 -0.28 0.27
C ILE A 153 10.19 -1.07 1.58
N LEU A 154 9.26 -2.05 1.65
CA LEU A 154 9.00 -2.80 2.88
C LEU A 154 10.15 -3.76 3.22
N PRO A 155 10.76 -3.67 4.42
CA PRO A 155 11.87 -4.53 4.82
C PRO A 155 11.55 -6.03 4.75
N TYR A 156 10.34 -6.43 5.13
CA TYR A 156 9.91 -7.82 5.01
C TYR A 156 9.91 -8.30 3.56
N ARG A 157 9.41 -7.47 2.63
CA ARG A 157 9.39 -7.80 1.20
C ARG A 157 10.79 -7.89 0.60
N LYS A 158 11.71 -7.02 0.99
CA LYS A 158 13.14 -7.08 0.61
C LYS A 158 13.75 -8.42 1.03
N LYS A 159 13.51 -8.88 2.26
CA LYS A 159 14.01 -10.16 2.76
C LYS A 159 13.49 -11.34 1.93
N VAL A 160 12.18 -11.38 1.65
CA VAL A 160 11.56 -12.43 0.83
C VAL A 160 12.10 -12.40 -0.60
N PHE A 161 12.20 -11.21 -1.19
CA PHE A 161 12.75 -11.01 -2.54
C PHE A 161 14.20 -11.49 -2.64
N LYS A 162 15.06 -11.10 -1.68
CA LYS A 162 16.46 -11.53 -1.68
C LYS A 162 16.60 -13.05 -1.69
N THR A 163 15.83 -13.73 -0.83
CA THR A 163 15.82 -15.21 -0.80
C THR A 163 15.42 -15.82 -2.15
N SER A 164 14.44 -15.23 -2.82
CA SER A 164 13.97 -15.71 -4.13
C SER A 164 14.97 -15.42 -5.24
N LEU A 165 15.61 -14.26 -5.20
CA LEU A 165 16.66 -13.86 -6.14
C LEU A 165 17.90 -14.76 -6.01
N ASP A 166 18.33 -15.08 -4.78
CA ASP A 166 19.46 -15.97 -4.53
C ASP A 166 19.18 -17.38 -5.11
N LYS A 167 17.95 -17.90 -4.96
CA LYS A 167 17.53 -19.19 -5.56
C LYS A 167 17.55 -19.12 -7.08
N PHE A 168 17.05 -18.05 -7.67
CA PHE A 168 17.05 -17.85 -9.11
C PHE A 168 18.47 -17.76 -9.66
N ASN A 169 19.34 -16.96 -9.05
CA ASN A 169 20.75 -16.85 -9.44
C ASN A 169 21.51 -18.18 -9.32
N LYS A 170 21.21 -18.96 -8.26
CA LYS A 170 21.77 -20.31 -8.11
C LYS A 170 21.32 -21.24 -9.24
N TRP A 171 20.05 -21.19 -9.63
CA TRP A 171 19.55 -21.95 -10.76
C TRP A 171 20.22 -21.53 -12.07
N LEU A 172 20.44 -20.23 -12.30
CA LEU A 172 21.18 -19.75 -13.48
C LEU A 172 22.60 -20.30 -13.54
N SER A 173 23.30 -20.40 -12.40
CA SER A 173 24.69 -20.90 -12.33
C SER A 173 24.82 -22.39 -12.70
N THR A 174 23.72 -23.15 -12.75
CA THR A 174 23.70 -24.54 -13.18
C THR A 174 23.55 -24.74 -14.71
N GLY A 175 23.90 -23.74 -15.49
CA GLY A 175 23.88 -23.79 -16.95
C GLY A 175 22.56 -23.34 -17.60
N ASN A 176 21.65 -22.74 -16.82
CA ASN A 176 20.35 -22.28 -17.31
C ASN A 176 20.35 -20.81 -17.79
N SER A 177 21.50 -20.15 -17.81
CA SER A 177 21.62 -18.80 -18.36
C SER A 177 21.36 -18.81 -19.87
N THR A 178 20.68 -17.76 -20.36
CA THR A 178 20.37 -17.57 -21.77
C THR A 178 20.94 -16.22 -22.26
N ILE A 179 20.91 -15.99 -23.55
CA ILE A 179 21.28 -14.67 -24.12
C ILE A 179 20.39 -13.54 -23.59
N ARG A 180 19.19 -13.85 -23.08
CA ARG A 180 18.21 -12.87 -22.57
C ARG A 180 18.21 -12.75 -21.06
N VAL A 181 18.54 -13.83 -20.35
CA VAL A 181 18.43 -13.98 -18.89
C VAL A 181 19.81 -14.25 -18.31
N SER A 182 20.24 -13.41 -17.39
CA SER A 182 21.58 -13.45 -16.80
C SER A 182 21.50 -13.23 -15.28
N TYR A 183 22.62 -13.44 -14.60
CA TYR A 183 22.75 -13.16 -13.16
C TYR A 183 22.30 -11.74 -12.81
N ILE A 184 21.56 -11.59 -11.71
CA ILE A 184 21.11 -10.32 -11.16
C ILE A 184 21.82 -10.06 -9.84
N GLU A 185 22.63 -9.01 -9.79
CA GLU A 185 23.19 -8.55 -8.53
C GLU A 185 22.11 -7.92 -7.65
N TYR A 186 22.04 -8.35 -6.38
CA TYR A 186 21.07 -7.81 -5.42
C TYR A 186 21.37 -6.34 -5.08
N LYS A 187 20.33 -5.51 -5.12
CA LYS A 187 20.41 -4.08 -4.78
C LYS A 187 19.57 -3.81 -3.54
N ASP A 188 20.21 -3.38 -2.47
CA ASP A 188 19.54 -2.94 -1.26
C ASP A 188 19.60 -1.40 -1.14
N TYR A 189 18.59 -0.74 -1.69
CA TYR A 189 18.49 0.71 -1.61
C TYR A 189 17.57 1.14 -0.47
N ASN A 190 17.99 2.19 0.25
CA ASN A 190 17.11 2.84 1.22
C ASN A 190 16.10 3.72 0.49
N LEU A 191 14.93 3.12 0.20
CA LEU A 191 13.78 3.82 -0.33
C LEU A 191 12.79 4.10 0.79
N LEU A 192 12.11 5.24 0.68
CA LEU A 192 11.00 5.61 1.56
C LEU A 192 9.80 6.04 0.71
N PRO A 193 8.57 5.85 1.21
CA PRO A 193 7.39 6.44 0.60
C PRO A 193 7.55 7.95 0.42
N LYS A 194 7.05 8.49 -0.70
CA LYS A 194 7.11 9.93 -1.04
C LYS A 194 5.76 10.39 -1.58
N LEU A 195 5.42 11.66 -1.37
CA LEU A 195 4.17 12.26 -1.87
C LEU A 195 4.22 12.66 -3.36
N ASN A 196 5.36 12.47 -4.03
CA ASN A 196 5.57 12.88 -5.43
C ASN A 196 5.62 11.71 -6.43
N ASN A 197 5.03 10.57 -6.10
CA ASN A 197 4.92 9.41 -6.98
C ASN A 197 3.73 8.53 -6.61
N HIS A 198 3.41 7.53 -7.44
CA HIS A 198 2.25 6.65 -7.31
C HIS A 198 2.40 5.48 -6.30
N TRP A 199 3.53 5.35 -5.59
CA TRP A 199 3.75 4.19 -4.71
C TRP A 199 2.69 4.09 -3.59
N ILE A 200 2.39 5.22 -2.89
CA ILE A 200 1.39 5.24 -1.80
C ILE A 200 0.00 4.91 -2.35
N SER A 201 -0.32 5.36 -3.58
CA SER A 201 -1.58 5.01 -4.24
C SER A 201 -1.68 3.49 -4.47
N GLY A 202 -0.66 2.87 -5.05
CA GLY A 202 -0.61 1.42 -5.23
C GLY A 202 -0.67 0.65 -3.91
N PHE A 203 0.09 1.08 -2.91
CA PHE A 203 0.07 0.47 -1.58
C PHE A 203 -1.30 0.62 -0.88
N THR A 204 -1.96 1.77 -1.06
CA THR A 204 -3.32 1.99 -0.56
C THR A 204 -4.34 1.12 -1.28
N ASP A 205 -4.20 0.94 -2.59
CA ASP A 205 -5.07 0.04 -3.36
C ASP A 205 -5.01 -1.40 -2.85
N ALA A 206 -3.85 -1.86 -2.37
CA ALA A 206 -3.70 -3.17 -1.73
C ALA A 206 -4.20 -3.13 -0.27
N GLU A 207 -3.62 -2.32 0.59
CA GLU A 207 -3.71 -2.41 2.05
C GLU A 207 -4.55 -1.30 2.72
N GLY A 208 -4.95 -0.28 1.97
CA GLY A 208 -5.68 0.88 2.51
C GLY A 208 -7.15 0.59 2.78
N CYS A 209 -7.72 1.32 3.75
CA CYS A 209 -9.15 1.27 4.04
C CYS A 209 -9.66 2.67 4.37
N PHE A 210 -10.74 3.08 3.70
CA PHE A 210 -11.48 4.30 3.96
C PHE A 210 -12.76 3.95 4.71
N THR A 211 -12.96 4.46 5.92
CA THR A 211 -14.15 4.10 6.72
C THR A 211 -14.82 5.32 7.34
N ILE A 212 -16.14 5.24 7.42
CA ILE A 212 -16.95 6.12 8.27
C ILE A 212 -17.92 5.22 9.05
N SER A 213 -17.98 5.41 10.37
CA SER A 213 -19.02 4.79 11.20
C SER A 213 -19.87 5.87 11.86
N MET A 214 -21.16 5.67 11.88
CA MET A 214 -22.11 6.54 12.57
C MET A 214 -22.79 5.78 13.70
N LEU A 215 -22.61 6.26 14.93
CA LEU A 215 -23.13 5.65 16.15
C LEU A 215 -24.15 6.59 16.80
N LEU A 216 -25.31 6.04 17.16
CA LEU A 216 -26.30 6.78 17.94
C LEU A 216 -25.79 6.91 19.38
N SER A 217 -25.68 8.16 19.86
CA SER A 217 -25.31 8.42 21.26
C SER A 217 -26.51 8.17 22.19
N LYS A 218 -26.25 8.09 23.49
CA LYS A 218 -27.30 7.97 24.50
C LYS A 218 -28.26 9.18 24.51
N THR A 219 -27.79 10.32 24.00
CA THR A 219 -28.56 11.58 23.91
C THR A 219 -29.40 11.68 22.62
N GLY A 220 -29.45 10.62 21.80
CA GLY A 220 -30.22 10.61 20.55
C GLY A 220 -29.53 11.28 19.36
N THR A 221 -28.32 11.81 19.50
CA THR A 221 -27.52 12.38 18.42
C THR A 221 -26.61 11.35 17.77
N TYR A 222 -26.31 11.51 16.47
CA TYR A 222 -25.35 10.65 15.78
C TYR A 222 -23.94 11.23 15.90
N ARG A 223 -23.01 10.42 16.46
CA ARG A 223 -21.57 10.68 16.41
C ARG A 223 -20.96 9.92 15.23
N HIS A 224 -19.99 10.49 14.56
CA HIS A 224 -19.30 9.86 13.46
C HIS A 224 -17.81 9.65 13.76
N ARG A 225 -17.26 8.54 13.26
CA ARG A 225 -15.82 8.26 13.29
C ARG A 225 -15.37 8.07 11.86
N ILE A 226 -14.48 8.95 11.41
CA ILE A 226 -13.91 8.97 10.05
C ILE A 226 -12.48 8.51 10.17
N LYS A 227 -12.09 7.47 9.39
CA LYS A 227 -10.72 6.97 9.42
C LYS A 227 -10.22 6.64 8.01
N PHE A 228 -8.95 6.95 7.77
CA PHE A 228 -8.10 6.34 6.76
C PHE A 228 -7.11 5.42 7.46
N ILE A 229 -6.93 4.21 6.97
CA ILE A 229 -6.14 3.16 7.63
C ILE A 229 -5.22 2.50 6.59
N LEU A 230 -3.94 2.35 6.93
CA LEU A 230 -2.98 1.51 6.22
C LEU A 230 -2.46 0.45 7.19
N SER A 231 -2.70 -0.83 6.89
CA SER A 231 -2.29 -1.93 7.78
C SER A 231 -1.14 -2.73 7.17
N GLN A 232 -0.23 -3.19 8.01
CA GLN A 232 0.86 -4.08 7.59
C GLN A 232 1.19 -5.11 8.67
N LYS A 233 1.45 -6.33 8.22
CA LYS A 233 2.04 -7.39 9.05
C LYS A 233 3.54 -7.16 9.22
N HIS A 234 4.07 -7.78 10.26
CA HIS A 234 5.48 -7.84 10.63
C HIS A 234 6.02 -6.53 11.20
N ALA A 235 6.44 -6.58 12.46
CA ALA A 235 7.02 -5.46 13.20
C ALA A 235 8.22 -4.82 12.47
N ILE A 236 8.93 -5.59 11.63
CA ILE A 236 10.03 -5.06 10.81
C ILE A 236 9.55 -3.97 9.82
N ASN A 237 8.25 -3.90 9.49
CA ASN A 237 7.66 -2.89 8.61
C ASN A 237 7.21 -1.61 9.35
N LEU A 238 7.21 -1.61 10.70
CA LEU A 238 6.82 -0.45 11.51
C LEU A 238 7.51 0.86 11.13
N PRO A 239 8.82 0.89 10.84
CA PRO A 239 9.47 2.13 10.42
C PRO A 239 8.86 2.75 9.17
N ILE A 240 8.35 1.94 8.23
CA ILE A 240 7.67 2.45 7.03
C ILE A 240 6.29 3.01 7.37
N LEU A 241 5.51 2.31 8.23
CA LEU A 241 4.24 2.86 8.72
C LEU A 241 4.46 4.18 9.50
N SER A 242 5.50 4.23 10.35
CA SER A 242 5.83 5.44 11.11
C SER A 242 6.26 6.61 10.20
N HIS A 243 6.85 6.32 9.03
CA HIS A 243 7.21 7.36 8.06
C HIS A 243 5.98 8.10 7.51
N PHE A 244 4.80 7.47 7.47
CA PHE A 244 3.57 8.16 7.09
C PHE A 244 3.18 9.29 8.05
N LEU A 245 3.55 9.20 9.35
CA LEU A 245 3.37 10.29 10.31
C LEU A 245 4.15 11.55 9.88
N LEU A 246 5.36 11.36 9.33
CA LEU A 246 6.19 12.46 8.83
C LEU A 246 5.66 13.01 7.50
N LEU A 247 5.14 12.14 6.62
CA LEU A 247 4.63 12.55 5.30
C LEU A 247 3.34 13.36 5.38
N PHE A 248 2.36 12.86 6.14
CA PHE A 248 1.05 13.51 6.25
C PHE A 248 0.95 14.45 7.45
N LYS A 249 1.96 14.47 8.34
CA LYS A 249 2.03 15.26 9.57
C LYS A 249 0.83 15.07 10.52
N VAL A 250 0.19 13.90 10.44
CA VAL A 250 -1.03 13.57 11.19
C VAL A 250 -1.15 12.05 11.32
N GLY A 251 -1.96 11.60 12.28
CA GLY A 251 -2.26 10.19 12.51
C GLY A 251 -1.49 9.57 13.67
N TYR A 252 -1.63 8.28 13.81
CA TYR A 252 -0.97 7.49 14.85
C TYR A 252 -0.79 6.05 14.39
N ILE A 253 0.06 5.30 15.09
CA ILE A 253 0.27 3.86 14.88
C ILE A 253 -0.41 3.12 16.03
N GLU A 254 -1.21 2.11 15.68
CA GLU A 254 -1.77 1.21 16.67
C GLU A 254 -1.53 -0.26 16.29
N PRO A 255 -1.31 -1.17 17.29
CA PRO A 255 -1.28 -2.59 17.03
C PRO A 255 -2.69 -3.07 16.66
N HIS A 256 -2.78 -3.92 15.64
CA HIS A 256 -4.03 -4.58 15.29
C HIS A 256 -4.34 -5.73 16.26
N SER A 257 -5.61 -6.14 16.35
CA SER A 257 -6.04 -7.30 17.15
C SER A 257 -5.32 -8.61 16.75
N ASN A 258 -4.92 -8.75 15.51
CA ASN A 258 -4.11 -9.86 15.05
C ASN A 258 -2.63 -9.64 15.42
N LYS A 259 -2.01 -10.68 15.99
CA LYS A 259 -0.60 -10.65 16.39
C LYS A 259 0.30 -10.25 15.22
N ASP A 260 1.31 -9.41 15.52
CA ASP A 260 2.33 -8.93 14.57
C ASP A 260 1.73 -8.18 13.36
N ASN A 261 0.62 -7.45 13.59
CA ASN A 261 -0.01 -6.60 12.59
C ASN A 261 -0.21 -5.18 13.18
N TYR A 262 0.07 -4.16 12.39
CA TYR A 262 0.09 -2.76 12.82
C TYR A 262 -0.60 -1.89 11.78
N SER A 263 -1.22 -0.79 12.25
CA SER A 263 -1.93 0.13 11.39
C SER A 263 -1.47 1.56 11.61
N TYR A 264 -1.19 2.28 10.52
CA TYR A 264 -1.19 3.73 10.51
C TYR A 264 -2.61 4.21 10.30
N ILE A 265 -3.09 5.11 11.15
CA ILE A 265 -4.47 5.59 11.17
C ILE A 265 -4.49 7.11 11.18
N ILE A 266 -5.28 7.71 10.29
CA ILE A 266 -5.71 9.10 10.38
C ILE A 266 -7.17 9.09 10.84
N SER A 267 -7.48 9.81 11.93
CA SER A 267 -8.83 9.90 12.48
C SER A 267 -9.32 11.35 12.50
N GLY A 268 -10.64 11.53 12.39
CA GLY A 268 -11.30 12.82 12.45
C GLY A 268 -11.49 13.50 11.09
N LEU A 269 -12.44 14.43 11.02
CA LEU A 269 -12.89 15.06 9.77
C LEU A 269 -11.78 15.92 9.16
N LYS A 270 -11.22 16.85 9.93
CA LYS A 270 -10.19 17.79 9.46
C LYS A 270 -8.92 17.06 9.02
N ASN A 271 -8.45 16.10 9.83
CA ASN A 271 -7.21 15.39 9.60
C ASN A 271 -7.25 14.54 8.32
N ASN A 272 -8.38 13.89 8.05
CA ASN A 272 -8.53 13.06 6.86
C ASN A 272 -8.53 13.87 5.55
N LYS A 273 -8.78 15.17 5.59
CA LYS A 273 -8.69 16.03 4.40
C LYS A 273 -7.24 16.26 3.94
N LEU A 274 -6.25 16.06 4.81
CA LEU A 274 -4.82 16.24 4.48
C LEU A 274 -4.30 15.23 3.45
N ILE A 275 -5.02 14.12 3.23
CA ILE A 275 -4.63 13.14 2.19
C ILE A 275 -5.28 13.41 0.82
N TYR A 276 -6.19 14.38 0.71
CA TYR A 276 -6.93 14.62 -0.53
C TYR A 276 -6.01 15.02 -1.67
N ASP A 277 -5.11 15.99 -1.44
CA ASP A 277 -4.20 16.47 -2.47
C ASP A 277 -3.36 15.33 -3.06
N TYR A 278 -2.94 14.38 -2.21
CA TYR A 278 -2.21 13.23 -2.70
C TYR A 278 -3.08 12.34 -3.59
N PHE A 279 -4.23 11.86 -3.12
CA PHE A 279 -5.05 10.91 -3.88
C PHE A 279 -5.80 11.56 -5.06
N ASP A 280 -6.00 12.86 -5.05
CA ASP A 280 -6.55 13.61 -6.19
C ASP A 280 -5.52 13.73 -7.33
N ASN A 281 -4.22 13.78 -7.02
CA ASN A 281 -3.13 13.80 -8.00
C ASN A 281 -2.69 12.38 -8.41
N TYR A 282 -2.58 11.45 -7.45
CA TYR A 282 -2.13 10.07 -7.65
C TYR A 282 -3.31 9.12 -7.45
N LYS A 283 -4.07 8.93 -8.53
CA LYS A 283 -5.36 8.22 -8.51
C LYS A 283 -5.24 6.78 -8.03
N LEU A 284 -6.20 6.36 -7.22
CA LEU A 284 -6.44 4.96 -6.88
C LEU A 284 -7.05 4.22 -8.06
N ILE A 285 -6.78 2.94 -8.19
CA ILE A 285 -7.33 2.04 -9.21
C ILE A 285 -8.45 1.19 -8.61
N THR A 286 -8.15 0.37 -7.61
CA THR A 286 -9.13 -0.55 -7.00
C THR A 286 -10.06 0.14 -6.01
N LYS A 287 -9.54 1.10 -5.25
CA LYS A 287 -10.29 1.78 -4.17
C LYS A 287 -10.79 3.18 -4.56
N LYS A 288 -10.75 3.51 -5.85
CA LYS A 288 -11.24 4.79 -6.38
C LYS A 288 -12.68 5.09 -5.94
N ASP A 289 -13.58 4.13 -6.10
CA ASP A 289 -14.98 4.31 -5.74
C ASP A 289 -15.18 4.45 -4.24
N SER A 290 -14.47 3.64 -3.44
CA SER A 290 -14.50 3.74 -1.98
C SER A 290 -14.01 5.11 -1.51
N TYR A 291 -12.90 5.61 -2.07
CA TYR A 291 -12.36 6.93 -1.78
C TYR A 291 -13.33 8.05 -2.15
N ASN A 292 -13.93 8.00 -3.35
CA ASN A 292 -14.86 9.02 -3.81
C ASN A 292 -16.11 9.09 -2.95
N LYS A 293 -16.72 7.94 -2.61
CA LYS A 293 -17.88 7.85 -1.70
C LYS A 293 -17.53 8.34 -0.31
N TRP A 294 -16.37 7.95 0.20
CA TRP A 294 -15.87 8.38 1.50
C TRP A 294 -15.67 9.90 1.54
N LYS A 295 -15.02 10.49 0.53
CA LYS A 295 -14.80 11.94 0.40
C LYS A 295 -16.11 12.72 0.29
N ALA A 296 -17.07 12.22 -0.50
CA ALA A 296 -18.40 12.82 -0.64
C ALA A 296 -19.18 12.82 0.68
N LEU A 297 -19.13 11.69 1.41
CA LEU A 297 -19.82 11.58 2.69
C LEU A 297 -19.18 12.48 3.78
N ILE A 298 -17.85 12.64 3.77
CA ILE A 298 -17.18 13.61 4.65
C ILE A 298 -17.71 15.01 4.42
N LYS A 299 -17.92 15.42 3.16
CA LYS A 299 -18.47 16.74 2.83
C LYS A 299 -19.88 16.92 3.43
N LYS A 300 -20.76 15.94 3.29
CA LYS A 300 -22.10 15.96 3.90
C LYS A 300 -22.05 16.06 5.43
N LEU A 301 -21.10 15.34 6.07
CA LEU A 301 -20.91 15.42 7.52
C LEU A 301 -20.34 16.76 7.97
N GLU A 302 -19.47 17.39 7.19
CA GLU A 302 -18.94 18.72 7.41
C GLU A 302 -20.05 19.79 7.32
N ASP A 303 -20.94 19.63 6.33
CA ASP A 303 -22.13 20.48 6.13
C ASP A 303 -23.22 20.20 7.17
N LYS A 304 -22.96 19.30 8.14
CA LYS A 304 -23.85 18.95 9.25
C LYS A 304 -25.19 18.35 8.82
N GLU A 305 -25.28 17.77 7.62
CA GLU A 305 -26.54 17.19 7.11
C GLU A 305 -27.12 16.12 8.06
N HIS A 306 -26.26 15.38 8.78
CA HIS A 306 -26.68 14.38 9.79
C HIS A 306 -27.38 14.96 11.00
N LEU A 307 -27.41 16.29 11.16
CA LEU A 307 -28.08 17.00 12.26
C LEU A 307 -29.42 17.63 11.81
N LEU A 308 -29.75 17.59 10.53
CA LEU A 308 -30.99 18.19 9.99
C LEU A 308 -32.23 17.52 10.57
N ASN A 309 -32.29 16.18 10.52
CA ASN A 309 -33.34 15.37 11.09
C ASN A 309 -32.89 13.91 11.20
N HIS A 310 -33.69 13.08 11.89
CA HIS A 310 -33.40 11.67 12.10
C HIS A 310 -33.34 10.86 10.78
N GLU A 311 -34.22 11.14 9.84
CA GLU A 311 -34.27 10.46 8.54
C GLU A 311 -32.99 10.69 7.74
N LYS A 312 -32.50 11.94 7.68
CA LYS A 312 -31.25 12.29 7.02
C LYS A 312 -30.05 11.63 7.68
N ALA A 313 -30.04 11.54 9.00
CA ALA A 313 -28.98 10.83 9.71
C ALA A 313 -28.97 9.31 9.41
N LEU A 314 -30.15 8.68 9.25
CA LEU A 314 -30.27 7.29 8.84
C LEU A 314 -29.81 7.06 7.39
N GLU A 315 -30.17 7.97 6.47
CA GLU A 315 -29.70 7.97 5.09
C GLU A 315 -28.16 7.96 5.04
N LEU A 316 -27.51 8.93 5.71
CA LEU A 316 -26.06 9.02 5.75
C LEU A 316 -25.43 7.79 6.42
N LYS A 317 -26.05 7.25 7.48
CA LYS A 317 -25.60 6.00 8.09
C LYS A 317 -25.69 4.82 7.12
N PHE A 318 -26.68 4.76 6.25
CA PHE A 318 -26.74 3.76 5.19
C PHE A 318 -25.60 3.96 4.18
N GLU A 319 -25.34 5.21 3.75
CA GLU A 319 -24.23 5.53 2.84
C GLU A 319 -22.87 5.05 3.38
N THR A 320 -22.63 5.06 4.70
CA THR A 320 -21.36 4.54 5.26
C THR A 320 -21.10 3.08 4.88
N LYS A 321 -22.15 2.25 4.71
CA LYS A 321 -22.02 0.84 4.31
C LYS A 321 -21.64 0.67 2.84
N LEU A 322 -21.93 1.69 2.01
CA LEU A 322 -21.64 1.68 0.57
C LEU A 322 -20.19 2.08 0.25
N ILE A 323 -19.44 2.60 1.22
CA ILE A 323 -18.01 2.92 1.04
C ILE A 323 -17.22 1.64 0.74
N ASN A 324 -17.46 0.59 1.55
CA ASN A 324 -16.84 -0.73 1.38
C ASN A 324 -17.96 -1.78 1.37
N PRO A 325 -18.63 -1.97 0.25
CA PRO A 325 -19.72 -2.95 0.16
C PRO A 325 -19.16 -4.34 0.47
N LYS A 326 -19.90 -5.13 1.25
CA LYS A 326 -19.54 -6.53 1.48
C LYS A 326 -19.50 -7.24 0.13
N LYS A 327 -18.35 -7.76 -0.25
CA LYS A 327 -18.21 -8.65 -1.39
C LYS A 327 -19.06 -9.88 -1.09
N GLY A 328 -19.86 -10.28 -2.06
CA GLY A 328 -20.76 -11.43 -1.89
C GLY A 328 -19.94 -12.66 -1.47
N ASN A 329 -20.00 -13.01 -0.19
CA ASN A 329 -19.67 -14.35 0.22
C ASN A 329 -20.79 -15.21 -0.34
N GLY A 330 -20.55 -15.81 -1.49
CA GLY A 330 -21.40 -16.90 -1.92
C GLY A 330 -21.41 -17.96 -0.82
N LYS A 331 -22.48 -18.01 -0.09
CA LYS A 331 -22.87 -19.21 0.65
C LYS A 331 -23.19 -20.30 -0.32
#